data_010e9e937b4aabd95f46a11fe59ce03d
#
_entry.id   010e9e937b4aabd95f46a11fe59ce03d
#
_cell.length_a   1.000
_cell.length_b   1.000
_cell.length_c   1.000
_cell.angle_alpha   90.00
_cell.angle_beta   90.00
_cell.angle_gamma   90.00
#
_symmetry.space_group_name_H-M   'P 1'
#
loop_
_entity.id
_entity.type
_entity.pdbx_description
1 polymer ?
#
loop_
_entity_poly.entity_id
_entity_poly.type
_entity_poly.pdbx_seq_one_letter_code
_entity_poly.pdbx_strand_id
1 'polypeptide(L)'
;TCPNVYAAGDVIGFPALASTSMEQGRIAACHMFGQKTQSVPHLFPYGIYAIPEISMVGWTEEQLTKEDIPFESGIANYREIARGQLLGDVNGMLKLLIHQETHEILGVHCIGTGATEIIHIGQAIMAFKGTVEYLVNAVFNYPTLAECYKVAALNGANKLRHV
;
A
#
# COMPACT_ATOMS: atom_id res chain seq x y z
N THR A 1 -30.78 10.48 11.04
CA THR A 1 -29.81 9.97 12.01
C THR A 1 -30.49 9.84 13.37
N CYS A 2 -30.34 8.66 14.00
CA CYS A 2 -30.89 8.37 15.31
C CYS A 2 -29.80 8.58 16.36
N PRO A 3 -30.03 9.38 17.43
CA PRO A 3 -29.05 9.54 18.50
C PRO A 3 -28.73 8.19 19.15
N ASN A 4 -27.48 7.98 19.53
CA ASN A 4 -26.98 6.78 20.20
C ASN A 4 -27.11 5.47 19.41
N VAL A 5 -27.29 5.57 18.09
CA VAL A 5 -27.24 4.41 17.17
C VAL A 5 -26.01 4.55 16.28
N TYR A 6 -25.23 3.47 16.20
CA TYR A 6 -24.00 3.40 15.41
C TYR A 6 -24.10 2.30 14.36
N ALA A 7 -23.42 2.50 13.25
CA ALA A 7 -23.29 1.49 12.20
C ALA A 7 -21.81 1.35 11.83
N ALA A 8 -21.36 0.12 11.63
CA ALA A 8 -19.99 -0.20 11.24
C ALA A 8 -19.98 -1.41 10.29
N GLY A 9 -18.97 -1.51 9.45
CA GLY A 9 -18.80 -2.58 8.48
C GLY A 9 -19.58 -2.36 7.21
N ASP A 10 -19.82 -3.43 6.48
CA ASP A 10 -20.38 -3.42 5.13
C ASP A 10 -21.73 -2.69 5.02
N VAL A 11 -22.50 -2.64 6.11
CA VAL A 11 -23.80 -1.95 6.17
C VAL A 11 -23.69 -0.44 5.89
N ILE A 12 -22.53 0.18 6.13
CA ILE A 12 -22.31 1.60 5.85
C ILE A 12 -21.70 1.86 4.46
N GLY A 13 -21.47 0.81 3.68
CA GLY A 13 -20.93 0.88 2.33
C GLY A 13 -19.43 0.72 2.27
N PHE A 14 -18.82 1.37 1.31
CA PHE A 14 -17.37 1.30 1.05
C PHE A 14 -16.53 1.90 2.19
N PRO A 15 -15.37 1.29 2.53
CA PRO A 15 -14.84 0.04 2.00
C PRO A 15 -15.38 -1.18 2.77
N ALA A 16 -15.81 -2.21 2.05
CA ALA A 16 -16.34 -3.46 2.59
C ALA A 16 -15.19 -4.46 2.84
N LEU A 17 -14.41 -4.23 3.88
CA LEU A 17 -13.24 -5.04 4.26
C LEU A 17 -13.33 -5.41 5.75
N ALA A 18 -12.99 -6.66 6.09
CA ALA A 18 -13.06 -7.15 7.48
C ALA A 18 -12.22 -6.29 8.44
N SER A 19 -10.99 -5.96 8.09
CA SER A 19 -10.09 -5.13 8.90
C SER A 19 -10.65 -3.72 9.13
N THR A 20 -11.23 -3.12 8.10
CA THR A 20 -11.87 -1.79 8.19
C THR A 20 -13.11 -1.85 9.06
N SER A 21 -13.92 -2.90 8.92
CA SER A 21 -15.12 -3.12 9.74
C SER A 21 -14.78 -3.25 11.22
N MET A 22 -13.70 -3.99 11.56
CA MET A 22 -13.20 -4.11 12.91
C MET A 22 -12.75 -2.77 13.49
N GLU A 23 -12.02 -1.97 12.72
CA GLU A 23 -11.55 -0.64 13.15
C GLU A 23 -12.72 0.34 13.33
N GLN A 24 -13.70 0.33 12.44
CA GLN A 24 -14.93 1.12 12.57
C GLN A 24 -15.68 0.76 13.85
N GLY A 25 -15.80 -0.54 14.18
CA GLY A 25 -16.41 -1.01 15.40
C GLY A 25 -15.66 -0.53 16.65
N ARG A 26 -14.32 -0.58 16.63
CA ARG A 26 -13.48 -0.05 17.71
C ARG A 26 -13.70 1.45 17.91
N ILE A 27 -13.72 2.24 16.84
CA ILE A 27 -13.95 3.69 16.90
C ILE A 27 -15.35 4.00 17.41
N ALA A 28 -16.37 3.29 16.95
CA ALA A 28 -17.74 3.45 17.42
C ALA A 28 -17.83 3.19 18.94
N ALA A 29 -17.22 2.10 19.43
CA ALA A 29 -17.16 1.80 20.86
C ALA A 29 -16.44 2.90 21.66
N CYS A 30 -15.30 3.37 21.21
CA CYS A 30 -14.59 4.49 21.86
C CYS A 30 -15.48 5.73 21.95
N HIS A 31 -16.18 6.07 20.88
CA HIS A 31 -17.07 7.22 20.85
C HIS A 31 -18.25 7.06 21.85
N MET A 32 -18.86 5.87 21.90
CA MET A 32 -19.96 5.57 22.85
C MET A 32 -19.55 5.81 24.31
N PHE A 33 -18.30 5.54 24.64
CA PHE A 33 -17.77 5.66 26.01
C PHE A 33 -16.94 6.94 26.23
N GLY A 34 -17.04 7.92 25.34
CA GLY A 34 -16.37 9.22 25.46
C GLY A 34 -14.85 9.14 25.41
N GLN A 35 -14.29 8.07 24.87
CA GLN A 35 -12.85 7.93 24.69
C GLN A 35 -12.40 8.66 23.44
N LYS A 36 -11.26 9.36 23.54
CA LYS A 36 -10.65 10.00 22.38
C LYS A 36 -10.09 8.92 21.44
N THR A 37 -10.46 9.01 20.17
CA THR A 37 -9.91 8.18 19.10
C THR A 37 -9.70 9.00 17.86
N GLN A 38 -8.75 8.56 17.02
CA GLN A 38 -8.57 9.15 15.69
C GLN A 38 -9.60 8.57 14.73
N SER A 39 -9.94 9.31 13.68
CA SER A 39 -10.75 8.79 12.57
C SER A 39 -10.02 7.64 11.87
N VAL A 40 -10.80 6.84 11.17
CA VAL A 40 -10.26 5.75 10.34
C VAL A 40 -9.24 6.33 9.35
N PRO A 41 -8.03 5.78 9.25
CA PRO A 41 -7.03 6.23 8.31
C PRO A 41 -7.54 6.18 6.86
N HIS A 42 -7.07 7.07 6.00
CA HIS A 42 -7.40 7.03 4.58
C HIS A 42 -6.61 5.97 3.79
N LEU A 43 -5.56 5.41 4.38
CA LEU A 43 -4.70 4.41 3.77
C LEU A 43 -5.17 3.00 4.13
N PHE A 44 -6.23 2.54 3.45
CA PHE A 44 -6.72 1.18 3.62
C PHE A 44 -5.93 0.22 2.73
N PRO A 45 -5.31 -0.83 3.30
CA PRO A 45 -4.74 -1.89 2.51
C PRO A 45 -5.86 -2.83 2.03
N TYR A 46 -5.87 -3.11 0.74
CA TYR A 46 -6.75 -4.10 0.13
C TYR A 46 -5.97 -5.40 -0.06
N GLY A 47 -6.51 -6.51 0.44
CA GLY A 47 -5.96 -7.84 0.24
C GLY A 47 -6.99 -8.75 -0.44
N ILE A 48 -6.60 -9.36 -1.56
CA ILE A 48 -7.38 -10.34 -2.30
C ILE A 48 -6.60 -11.65 -2.25
N TYR A 49 -7.17 -12.63 -1.58
CA TYR A 49 -6.55 -13.93 -1.30
C TYR A 49 -6.79 -14.94 -2.42
N ALA A 50 -6.61 -14.49 -3.65
CA ALA A 50 -6.56 -15.35 -4.83
C ALA A 50 -5.20 -16.08 -4.91
N ILE A 51 -5.00 -16.87 -5.96
CA ILE A 51 -3.71 -17.49 -6.29
C ILE A 51 -3.31 -17.00 -7.69
N PRO A 52 -2.32 -16.11 -7.78
CA PRO A 52 -1.56 -15.47 -6.71
C PRO A 52 -2.36 -14.42 -5.91
N GLU A 53 -1.89 -14.07 -4.70
CA GLU A 53 -2.44 -12.97 -3.90
C GLU A 53 -2.27 -11.63 -4.63
N ILE A 54 -3.23 -10.72 -4.38
CA ILE A 54 -3.14 -9.33 -4.85
C ILE A 54 -3.35 -8.40 -3.66
N SER A 55 -2.54 -7.37 -3.57
CA SER A 55 -2.73 -6.35 -2.54
C SER A 55 -2.37 -4.96 -3.05
N MET A 56 -3.03 -3.95 -2.51
CA MET A 56 -2.78 -2.56 -2.84
C MET A 56 -3.07 -1.63 -1.67
N VAL A 57 -2.40 -0.48 -1.65
CA VAL A 57 -2.66 0.63 -0.73
C VAL A 57 -2.38 1.96 -1.44
N GLY A 58 -3.18 2.97 -1.14
CA GLY A 58 -3.06 4.32 -1.71
C GLY A 58 -3.74 4.46 -3.08
N TRP A 59 -3.20 5.32 -3.91
CA TRP A 59 -3.75 5.70 -5.20
C TRP A 59 -3.49 4.67 -6.29
N THR A 60 -4.42 4.60 -7.26
CA THR A 60 -4.20 3.91 -8.55
C THR A 60 -3.75 4.89 -9.62
N GLU A 61 -3.14 4.40 -10.70
CA GLU A 61 -2.77 5.22 -11.86
C GLU A 61 -3.98 5.95 -12.47
N GLU A 62 -5.13 5.27 -12.54
CA GLU A 62 -6.37 5.84 -13.05
C GLU A 62 -6.84 7.04 -12.20
N GLN A 63 -6.77 6.89 -10.87
CA GLN A 63 -7.15 7.96 -9.94
C GLN A 63 -6.20 9.15 -10.06
N LEU A 64 -4.88 8.91 -10.08
CA LEU A 64 -3.87 9.97 -10.22
C LEU A 64 -4.03 10.71 -11.55
N THR A 65 -4.26 9.99 -12.64
CA THR A 65 -4.50 10.59 -13.96
C THR A 65 -5.77 11.44 -13.96
N LYS A 66 -6.85 10.96 -13.34
CA LYS A 66 -8.12 11.69 -13.26
C LYS A 66 -8.00 12.99 -12.45
N GLU A 67 -7.22 12.96 -11.38
CA GLU A 67 -6.99 14.12 -10.49
C GLU A 67 -5.84 15.02 -10.97
N ASP A 68 -5.26 14.73 -12.16
CA ASP A 68 -4.16 15.46 -12.78
C ASP A 68 -2.91 15.57 -11.87
N ILE A 69 -2.66 14.50 -11.08
CA ILE A 69 -1.49 14.42 -10.18
C ILE A 69 -0.33 13.78 -10.95
N PRO A 70 0.81 14.49 -11.11
CA PRO A 70 1.95 13.95 -11.86
C PRO A 70 2.64 12.83 -11.07
N PHE A 71 2.79 11.67 -11.69
CA PHE A 71 3.43 10.52 -11.09
C PHE A 71 4.34 9.77 -12.06
N GLU A 72 5.25 8.99 -11.49
CA GLU A 72 6.07 8.00 -12.18
C GLU A 72 5.90 6.64 -11.52
N SER A 73 6.04 5.57 -12.28
CA SER A 73 5.95 4.21 -11.78
C SER A 73 7.31 3.54 -11.64
N GLY A 74 7.56 2.93 -10.49
CA GLY A 74 8.69 2.04 -10.26
C GLY A 74 8.23 0.59 -10.14
N ILE A 75 8.85 -0.34 -10.86
CA ILE A 75 8.43 -1.75 -10.93
C ILE A 75 9.59 -2.66 -10.54
N ALA A 76 9.27 -3.69 -9.76
CA ALA A 76 10.14 -4.82 -9.46
C ALA A 76 9.39 -6.12 -9.72
N ASN A 77 9.96 -7.01 -10.54
CA ASN A 77 9.42 -8.35 -10.71
C ASN A 77 10.07 -9.31 -9.71
N TYR A 78 9.35 -10.30 -9.21
CA TYR A 78 9.90 -11.30 -8.28
C TYR A 78 11.06 -12.10 -8.90
N ARG A 79 11.06 -12.31 -10.21
CA ARG A 79 12.18 -12.95 -10.91
C ARG A 79 13.50 -12.16 -10.81
N GLU A 80 13.46 -10.89 -10.45
CA GLU A 80 14.62 -10.00 -10.35
C GLU A 80 15.25 -10.05 -8.95
N ILE A 81 14.56 -10.65 -7.98
CA ILE A 81 15.02 -10.78 -6.59
C ILE A 81 15.27 -12.24 -6.21
N ALA A 82 16.25 -12.48 -5.35
CA ALA A 82 16.65 -13.83 -4.98
C ALA A 82 15.49 -14.61 -4.31
N ARG A 83 14.70 -13.98 -3.45
CA ARG A 83 13.59 -14.67 -2.77
C ARG A 83 12.51 -15.15 -3.72
N GLY A 84 12.17 -14.37 -4.74
CA GLY A 84 11.21 -14.79 -5.78
C GLY A 84 11.69 -16.03 -6.52
N GLN A 85 12.96 -16.05 -6.90
CA GLN A 85 13.58 -17.21 -7.54
C GLN A 85 13.58 -18.45 -6.64
N LEU A 86 13.94 -18.30 -5.36
CA LEU A 86 13.95 -19.38 -4.38
C LEU A 86 12.56 -19.97 -4.12
N LEU A 87 11.52 -19.15 -4.14
CA LEU A 87 10.13 -19.57 -3.99
C LEU A 87 9.54 -20.18 -5.27
N GLY A 88 10.19 -19.98 -6.41
CA GLY A 88 9.64 -20.33 -7.72
C GLY A 88 8.51 -19.40 -8.20
N ASP A 89 8.30 -18.28 -7.54
CA ASP A 89 7.33 -17.24 -7.95
C ASP A 89 8.04 -16.21 -8.84
N VAL A 90 8.08 -16.49 -10.12
CA VAL A 90 8.72 -15.63 -11.13
C VAL A 90 7.75 -14.63 -11.76
N ASN A 91 6.46 -14.76 -11.48
CA ASN A 91 5.39 -13.93 -12.06
C ASN A 91 4.93 -12.81 -11.11
N GLY A 92 5.35 -12.85 -9.84
CA GLY A 92 5.03 -11.81 -8.87
C GLY A 92 5.66 -10.47 -9.25
N MET A 93 5.04 -9.38 -8.80
CA MET A 93 5.45 -8.01 -9.10
C MET A 93 5.05 -7.07 -7.99
N LEU A 94 5.90 -6.07 -7.71
CA LEU A 94 5.55 -4.91 -6.90
C LEU A 94 5.72 -3.64 -7.74
N LYS A 95 4.72 -2.76 -7.67
CA LYS A 95 4.72 -1.45 -8.32
C LYS A 95 4.55 -0.34 -7.29
N LEU A 96 5.37 0.69 -7.39
CA LEU A 96 5.27 1.96 -6.66
C LEU A 96 4.77 3.04 -7.60
N LEU A 97 3.89 3.91 -7.12
CA LEU A 97 3.52 5.17 -7.76
C LEU A 97 4.16 6.30 -6.95
N ILE A 98 4.95 7.13 -7.61
CA ILE A 98 5.84 8.12 -7.00
C ILE A 98 5.47 9.49 -7.57
N HIS A 99 5.23 10.47 -6.70
CA HIS A 99 4.97 11.85 -7.14
C HIS A 99 6.21 12.44 -7.83
N GLN A 100 6.05 13.03 -9.01
CA GLN A 100 7.19 13.49 -9.82
C GLN A 100 7.98 14.62 -9.15
N GLU A 101 7.33 15.50 -8.38
CA GLU A 101 7.97 16.68 -7.78
C GLU A 101 8.39 16.42 -6.31
N THR A 102 7.50 15.83 -5.50
CA THR A 102 7.75 15.64 -4.07
C THR A 102 8.46 14.33 -3.75
N HIS A 103 8.48 13.39 -4.69
CA HIS A 103 9.00 12.05 -4.56
C HIS A 103 8.28 11.18 -3.49
N GLU A 104 7.14 11.68 -2.95
CA GLU A 104 6.32 10.89 -2.02
C GLU A 104 5.76 9.64 -2.71
N ILE A 105 5.65 8.55 -1.94
CA ILE A 105 4.99 7.33 -2.41
C ILE A 105 3.48 7.55 -2.34
N LEU A 106 2.82 7.53 -3.49
CA LEU A 106 1.38 7.77 -3.64
C LEU A 106 0.56 6.48 -3.61
N GLY A 107 1.14 5.38 -4.07
CA GLY A 107 0.46 4.10 -4.12
C GLY A 107 1.44 2.93 -4.22
N VAL A 108 1.02 1.80 -3.68
CA VAL A 108 1.76 0.54 -3.77
C VAL A 108 0.82 -0.58 -4.19
N HIS A 109 1.22 -1.35 -5.18
CA HIS A 109 0.45 -2.46 -5.73
C HIS A 109 1.34 -3.69 -5.80
N CYS A 110 0.84 -4.82 -5.35
CA CYS A 110 1.59 -6.06 -5.36
C CYS A 110 0.72 -7.23 -5.82
N ILE A 111 1.29 -8.11 -6.63
CA ILE A 111 0.71 -9.40 -6.99
C ILE A 111 1.79 -10.47 -6.82
N GLY A 112 1.46 -11.60 -6.23
CA GLY A 112 2.37 -12.71 -6.02
C GLY A 112 2.33 -13.25 -4.60
N THR A 113 3.19 -14.21 -4.31
CA THR A 113 3.33 -14.82 -2.99
C THR A 113 3.61 -13.74 -1.93
N GLY A 114 2.80 -13.73 -0.85
CA GLY A 114 2.99 -12.81 0.27
C GLY A 114 2.66 -11.34 -0.03
N ALA A 115 1.94 -11.05 -1.12
CA ALA A 115 1.55 -9.69 -1.49
C ALA A 115 0.79 -8.98 -0.36
N THR A 116 -0.09 -9.71 0.35
CA THR A 116 -0.89 -9.18 1.46
C THR A 116 -0.07 -8.88 2.72
N GLU A 117 1.12 -9.46 2.85
CA GLU A 117 2.03 -9.19 3.96
C GLU A 117 2.98 -8.02 3.66
N ILE A 118 3.63 -8.06 2.49
CA ILE A 118 4.64 -7.04 2.15
C ILE A 118 4.04 -5.67 1.87
N ILE A 119 2.75 -5.57 1.54
CA ILE A 119 2.05 -4.30 1.31
C ILE A 119 2.14 -3.35 2.50
N HIS A 120 2.22 -3.88 3.73
CA HIS A 120 2.27 -3.10 4.95
C HIS A 120 3.55 -2.27 5.10
N ILE A 121 4.64 -2.65 4.44
CA ILE A 121 5.86 -1.81 4.36
C ILE A 121 5.52 -0.49 3.66
N GLY A 122 4.86 -0.58 2.50
CA GLY A 122 4.42 0.60 1.76
C GLY A 122 3.39 1.43 2.52
N GLN A 123 2.42 0.79 3.15
CA GLN A 123 1.42 1.47 3.98
C GLN A 123 2.09 2.29 5.10
N ALA A 124 3.07 1.71 5.79
CA ALA A 124 3.80 2.41 6.85
C ALA A 124 4.58 3.62 6.31
N ILE A 125 5.27 3.46 5.18
CA ILE A 125 6.02 4.55 4.55
C ILE A 125 5.07 5.67 4.13
N MET A 126 3.96 5.37 3.49
CA MET A 126 2.96 6.34 3.06
C MET A 126 2.31 7.08 4.23
N ALA A 127 2.08 6.39 5.36
CA ALA A 127 1.52 7.01 6.57
C ALA A 127 2.40 8.14 7.14
N PHE A 128 3.71 8.09 6.89
CA PHE A 128 4.68 9.13 7.26
C PHE A 128 5.10 10.01 6.09
N LYS A 129 4.37 9.97 4.97
CA LYS A 129 4.73 10.71 3.73
C LYS A 129 6.16 10.44 3.27
N GLY A 130 6.56 9.17 3.40
CA GLY A 130 7.90 8.75 3.01
C GLY A 130 8.11 8.83 1.50
N THR A 131 9.34 9.16 1.13
CA THR A 131 9.73 9.36 -0.27
C THR A 131 10.50 8.17 -0.83
N VAL A 132 10.69 8.16 -2.14
CA VAL A 132 11.44 7.10 -2.84
C VAL A 132 12.89 7.01 -2.35
N GLU A 133 13.50 8.11 -1.91
CA GLU A 133 14.87 8.15 -1.40
C GLU A 133 15.03 7.28 -0.15
N TYR A 134 14.03 7.21 0.71
CA TYR A 134 14.08 6.30 1.85
C TYR A 134 14.26 4.86 1.39
N LEU A 135 13.46 4.41 0.42
CA LEU A 135 13.53 3.04 -0.11
C LEU A 135 14.84 2.75 -0.83
N VAL A 136 15.36 3.73 -1.59
CA VAL A 136 16.66 3.62 -2.27
C VAL A 136 17.81 3.47 -1.27
N ASN A 137 17.75 4.19 -0.13
CA ASN A 137 18.82 4.20 0.88
C ASN A 137 18.64 3.13 1.97
N ALA A 138 17.43 2.58 2.14
CA ALA A 138 17.16 1.54 3.13
C ALA A 138 17.93 0.25 2.84
N VAL A 139 18.30 -0.46 3.90
CA VAL A 139 18.87 -1.82 3.82
C VAL A 139 17.77 -2.81 4.17
N PHE A 140 17.45 -3.68 3.24
CA PHE A 140 16.50 -4.78 3.45
C PHE A 140 17.25 -6.08 3.71
N ASN A 141 16.66 -6.95 4.53
CA ASN A 141 17.21 -8.30 4.72
C ASN A 141 17.22 -9.07 3.40
N TYR A 142 18.27 -9.86 3.20
CA TYR A 142 18.47 -10.69 2.00
C TYR A 142 18.59 -12.17 2.38
N PRO A 143 17.90 -13.10 1.70
CA PRO A 143 16.90 -12.92 0.65
C PRO A 143 15.48 -12.74 1.22
N THR A 144 14.79 -11.67 0.86
CA THR A 144 13.39 -11.42 1.27
C THR A 144 12.56 -10.85 0.11
N LEU A 145 11.22 -10.93 0.17
CA LEU A 145 10.35 -10.27 -0.80
C LEU A 145 10.36 -8.73 -0.62
N ALA A 146 10.76 -8.24 0.56
CA ALA A 146 10.88 -6.81 0.82
C ALA A 146 11.90 -6.09 -0.08
N GLU A 147 12.87 -6.82 -0.66
CA GLU A 147 13.82 -6.27 -1.66
C GLU A 147 13.12 -5.68 -2.88
N CYS A 148 11.89 -6.13 -3.21
CA CYS A 148 11.09 -5.54 -4.28
C CYS A 148 10.92 -4.04 -4.11
N TYR A 149 10.80 -3.55 -2.88
CA TYR A 149 10.69 -2.12 -2.61
C TYR A 149 11.93 -1.35 -3.08
N LYS A 150 13.12 -1.88 -2.81
CA LYS A 150 14.37 -1.24 -3.25
C LYS A 150 14.52 -1.28 -4.76
N VAL A 151 14.24 -2.42 -5.38
CA VAL A 151 14.33 -2.57 -6.85
C VAL A 151 13.33 -1.66 -7.55
N ALA A 152 12.07 -1.63 -7.09
CA ALA A 152 11.05 -0.74 -7.64
C ALA A 152 11.41 0.74 -7.42
N ALA A 153 11.94 1.09 -6.24
CA ALA A 153 12.38 2.46 -5.95
C ALA A 153 13.53 2.91 -6.86
N LEU A 154 14.52 2.06 -7.08
CA LEU A 154 15.64 2.35 -8.01
C LEU A 154 15.12 2.50 -9.45
N ASN A 155 14.19 1.64 -9.89
CA ASN A 155 13.56 1.74 -11.20
C ASN A 155 12.82 3.06 -11.37
N GLY A 156 11.99 3.47 -10.40
CA GLY A 156 11.25 4.73 -10.42
C GLY A 156 12.16 5.95 -10.33
N ALA A 157 13.13 5.96 -9.39
CA ALA A 157 14.06 7.07 -9.23
C ALA A 157 14.92 7.33 -10.48
N ASN A 158 15.28 6.28 -11.22
CA ASN A 158 16.01 6.45 -12.48
C ASN A 158 15.16 7.16 -13.54
N LYS A 159 13.86 6.91 -13.59
CA LYS A 159 12.96 7.59 -14.53
C LYS A 159 12.75 9.05 -14.16
N LEU A 160 12.61 9.37 -12.85
CA LEU A 160 12.48 10.76 -12.36
C LEU A 160 13.69 11.64 -12.70
N ARG A 161 14.88 11.07 -12.84
CA ARG A 161 16.11 11.82 -13.20
C ARG A 161 16.20 12.19 -14.68
N HIS A 162 15.32 11.66 -15.50
CA HIS A 162 15.33 11.83 -16.96
C HIS A 162 14.15 12.67 -17.48
N VAL A 163 13.38 13.30 -16.57
CA VAL A 163 12.29 14.21 -16.91
C VAL A 163 12.71 15.67 -16.81
#